data_6d817391efb57f85766a7d3282155799
#
_entry.id   6d817391efb57f85766a7d3282155799
#
_cell.length_a   1.000
_cell.length_b   1.000
_cell.length_c   1.000
_cell.angle_alpha   90.00
_cell.angle_beta   90.00
_cell.angle_gamma   90.00
#
_symmetry.space_group_name_H-M   'P 1'
#
loop_
_entity.id
_entity.type
_entity.pdbx_description
1 polymer ?
#
loop_
_entity_poly.entity_id
_entity_poly.type
_entity_poly.pdbx_seq_one_letter_code
_entity_poly.pdbx_strand_id
1 'polypeptide(L)'
;MEKIIGLIDAPFTPFYENGEVNYEPIAAYAKMLAKNGLKGVFINGSSGEGYMLTEEERMKLAEEWVKTAPEGFKVIVHVGSCCVKASKMLAEHAQKIGAWGIGAMAPPFPKIGRIEELVK
;
A
#
# COMPACT_ATOMS: atom_id res chain seq x y z
N MET A 1 11.46 10.53 13.24
CA MET A 1 11.02 9.97 11.95
C MET A 1 11.65 10.78 10.81
N GLU A 2 12.30 10.12 9.89
CA GLU A 2 12.85 10.77 8.69
C GLU A 2 11.74 11.34 7.81
N LYS A 3 11.90 12.58 7.36
CA LYS A 3 10.95 13.19 6.42
C LYS A 3 11.27 12.74 4.99
N ILE A 4 10.24 12.40 4.24
CA ILE A 4 10.39 12.18 2.81
C ILE A 4 10.31 13.54 2.10
N ILE A 5 11.38 13.85 1.36
CA ILE A 5 11.43 15.08 0.56
C ILE A 5 11.41 14.66 -0.92
N GLY A 6 10.36 15.01 -1.63
CA GLY A 6 10.15 14.63 -3.03
C GLY A 6 8.77 14.01 -3.26
N LEU A 7 8.59 13.45 -4.45
CA LEU A 7 7.34 12.84 -4.87
C LEU A 7 7.25 11.37 -4.46
N ILE A 8 6.08 10.97 -4.04
CA ILE A 8 5.66 9.58 -3.81
C ILE A 8 4.56 9.26 -4.80
N ASP A 9 4.65 8.13 -5.48
CA ASP A 9 3.61 7.65 -6.38
C ASP A 9 2.56 6.83 -5.64
N ALA A 10 1.35 6.82 -6.14
CA ALA A 10 0.29 5.89 -5.74
C ALA A 10 0.03 4.93 -6.91
N PRO A 11 0.83 3.88 -7.05
CA PRO A 11 0.84 3.04 -8.24
C PRO A 11 -0.42 2.22 -8.38
N PHE A 12 -0.77 1.92 -9.63
CA PHE A 12 -1.79 0.94 -9.97
C PHE A 12 -1.35 -0.47 -9.58
N THR A 13 -2.32 -1.31 -9.23
CA THR A 13 -2.08 -2.75 -9.08
C THR A 13 -2.20 -3.42 -10.45
N PRO A 14 -1.18 -4.12 -10.92
CA PRO A 14 -1.27 -4.87 -12.17
C PRO A 14 -2.16 -6.10 -12.03
N PHE A 15 -2.95 -6.38 -13.07
CA PHE A 15 -3.80 -7.57 -13.15
C PHE A 15 -3.56 -8.32 -14.45
N TYR A 16 -3.81 -9.62 -14.44
CA TYR A 16 -4.01 -10.42 -15.65
C TYR A 16 -5.42 -10.19 -16.21
N GLU A 17 -5.65 -10.57 -17.45
CA GLU A 17 -6.97 -10.49 -18.10
C GLU A 17 -8.07 -11.27 -17.39
N ASN A 18 -7.70 -12.30 -16.63
CA ASN A 18 -8.63 -13.10 -15.83
C ASN A 18 -9.00 -12.46 -14.47
N GLY A 19 -8.44 -11.28 -14.17
CA GLY A 19 -8.70 -10.54 -12.92
C GLY A 19 -7.78 -10.89 -11.74
N GLU A 20 -6.89 -11.86 -11.91
CA GLU A 20 -5.89 -12.18 -10.88
C GLU A 20 -4.80 -11.12 -10.82
N VAL A 21 -4.25 -10.87 -9.62
CA VAL A 21 -3.15 -9.92 -9.45
C VAL A 21 -1.89 -10.43 -10.13
N ASN A 22 -1.28 -9.58 -10.96
CA ASN A 22 -0.02 -9.86 -11.62
C ASN A 22 1.15 -9.21 -10.87
N TYR A 23 1.93 -10.00 -10.17
CA TYR A 23 3.08 -9.52 -9.38
C TYR A 23 4.35 -9.32 -10.20
N GLU A 24 4.44 -9.92 -11.40
CA GLU A 24 5.66 -9.93 -12.21
C GLU A 24 6.20 -8.55 -12.61
N PRO A 25 5.37 -7.56 -13.02
CA PRO A 25 5.89 -6.27 -13.45
C PRO A 25 6.32 -5.34 -12.31
N ILE A 26 6.09 -5.68 -11.05
CA ILE A 26 6.34 -4.78 -9.91
C ILE A 26 7.81 -4.39 -9.82
N ALA A 27 8.74 -5.31 -10.01
CA ALA A 27 10.18 -5.01 -9.97
C ALA A 27 10.60 -3.98 -11.02
N ALA A 28 10.11 -4.14 -12.26
CA ALA A 28 10.38 -3.18 -13.34
C ALA A 28 9.68 -1.85 -13.07
N TYR A 29 8.49 -1.88 -12.53
CA TYR A 29 7.72 -0.69 -12.17
C TYR A 29 8.45 0.13 -11.09
N ALA A 30 8.91 -0.51 -10.01
CA ALA A 30 9.69 0.14 -8.96
C ALA A 30 10.96 0.80 -9.50
N LYS A 31 11.70 0.11 -10.38
CA LYS A 31 12.90 0.65 -11.03
C LYS A 31 12.58 1.87 -11.93
N MET A 32 11.50 1.80 -12.69
CA MET A 32 11.07 2.90 -13.54
C MET A 32 10.73 4.15 -12.72
N LEU A 33 9.96 3.99 -11.65
CA LEU A 33 9.58 5.10 -10.76
C LEU A 33 10.82 5.72 -10.10
N ALA A 34 11.73 4.90 -9.58
CA ALA A 34 12.97 5.38 -8.98
C ALA A 34 13.85 6.13 -9.99
N LYS A 35 13.97 5.62 -11.22
CA LYS A 35 14.70 6.28 -12.32
C LYS A 35 14.10 7.64 -12.67
N ASN A 36 12.78 7.78 -12.57
CA ASN A 36 12.06 9.04 -12.80
C ASN A 36 12.16 10.02 -11.61
N GLY A 37 12.92 9.69 -10.58
CA GLY A 37 13.20 10.57 -9.44
C GLY A 37 12.21 10.49 -8.29
N LEU A 38 11.25 9.55 -8.32
CA LEU A 38 10.33 9.34 -7.20
C LEU A 38 11.08 8.73 -6.00
N LYS A 39 10.64 9.09 -4.80
CA LYS A 39 11.28 8.67 -3.54
C LYS A 39 10.66 7.42 -2.93
N GLY A 40 9.54 7.00 -3.44
CA GLY A 40 8.82 5.83 -2.96
C GLY A 40 7.43 5.70 -3.55
N VAL A 41 6.68 4.78 -2.97
CA VAL A 41 5.31 4.47 -3.35
C VAL A 41 4.40 4.38 -2.13
N PHE A 42 3.13 4.72 -2.35
CA PHE A 42 2.03 4.46 -1.42
C PHE A 42 1.10 3.43 -2.07
N ILE A 43 1.28 2.18 -1.69
CA ILE A 43 0.60 1.03 -2.30
C ILE A 43 -0.70 0.67 -1.59
N ASN A 44 -1.57 -0.05 -2.29
CA ASN A 44 -2.85 -0.55 -1.76
C ASN A 44 -3.82 0.56 -1.30
N GLY A 45 -3.60 1.79 -1.73
CA GLY A 45 -4.56 2.88 -1.56
C GLY A 45 -5.67 2.81 -2.60
N SER A 46 -6.42 3.90 -2.77
CA SER A 46 -7.53 3.96 -3.75
C SER A 46 -7.04 3.76 -5.18
N SER A 47 -5.93 4.38 -5.57
CA SER A 47 -5.34 4.21 -6.91
C SER A 47 -4.85 2.79 -7.15
N GLY A 48 -4.36 2.12 -6.11
CA GLY A 48 -3.94 0.72 -6.16
C GLY A 48 -5.08 -0.28 -5.96
N GLU A 49 -6.33 0.20 -5.92
CA GLU A 49 -7.53 -0.62 -5.78
C GLU A 49 -7.55 -1.51 -4.51
N GLY A 50 -6.86 -1.06 -3.44
CA GLY A 50 -6.64 -1.84 -2.23
C GLY A 50 -7.91 -2.31 -1.52
N TYR A 51 -9.01 -1.55 -1.62
CA TYR A 51 -10.30 -1.96 -1.07
C TYR A 51 -11.01 -3.06 -1.87
N MET A 52 -10.56 -3.32 -3.09
CA MET A 52 -11.11 -4.35 -3.98
C MET A 52 -10.27 -5.63 -3.97
N LEU A 53 -9.16 -5.62 -3.25
CA LEU A 53 -8.25 -6.76 -3.08
C LEU A 53 -8.57 -7.50 -1.78
N THR A 54 -8.29 -8.79 -1.77
CA THR A 54 -8.27 -9.59 -0.53
C THR A 54 -7.10 -9.17 0.36
N GLU A 55 -7.18 -9.44 1.66
CA GLU A 55 -6.05 -9.20 2.55
C GLU A 55 -4.79 -9.95 2.12
N GLU A 56 -4.95 -11.17 1.60
CA GLU A 56 -3.83 -11.98 1.10
C GLU A 56 -3.16 -11.34 -0.11
N GLU A 57 -3.94 -10.83 -1.07
CA GLU A 57 -3.42 -10.11 -2.22
C GLU A 57 -2.70 -8.82 -1.80
N ARG A 58 -3.27 -8.08 -0.85
CA ARG A 58 -2.63 -6.88 -0.30
C ARG A 58 -1.30 -7.19 0.38
N MET A 59 -1.22 -8.29 1.14
CA MET A 59 0.02 -8.73 1.79
C MET A 59 1.07 -9.14 0.75
N LYS A 60 0.71 -9.94 -0.24
CA LYS A 60 1.64 -10.35 -1.31
C LYS A 60 2.15 -9.18 -2.14
N LEU A 61 1.29 -8.22 -2.45
CA LEU A 61 1.70 -6.98 -3.12
C LEU A 61 2.72 -6.21 -2.29
N ALA A 62 2.46 -6.06 -0.99
CA ALA A 62 3.39 -5.37 -0.10
C ALA A 62 4.75 -6.08 -0.03
N GLU A 63 4.75 -7.42 0.07
CA GLU A 63 5.97 -8.23 0.03
C GLU A 63 6.77 -8.00 -1.25
N GLU A 64 6.11 -8.03 -2.40
CA GLU A 64 6.79 -7.87 -3.69
C GLU A 64 7.35 -6.45 -3.86
N TRP A 65 6.61 -5.43 -3.49
CA TRP A 65 7.10 -4.05 -3.52
C TRP A 65 8.31 -3.84 -2.59
N VAL A 66 8.25 -4.32 -1.35
CA VAL A 66 9.36 -4.20 -0.40
C VAL A 66 10.59 -4.97 -0.88
N LYS A 67 10.40 -6.19 -1.36
CA LYS A 67 11.47 -7.06 -1.86
C LYS A 67 12.19 -6.48 -3.07
N THR A 68 11.45 -5.83 -3.97
CA THR A 68 11.97 -5.36 -5.26
C THR A 68 12.29 -3.87 -5.30
N ALA A 69 11.96 -3.14 -4.25
CA ALA A 69 12.28 -1.72 -4.14
C ALA A 69 13.79 -1.47 -4.26
N PRO A 70 14.23 -0.53 -5.12
CA PRO A 70 15.63 -0.10 -5.16
C PRO A 70 16.08 0.45 -3.81
N GLU A 71 17.40 0.44 -3.57
CA GLU A 71 17.96 1.00 -2.35
C GLU A 71 17.52 2.45 -2.13
N GLY A 72 17.07 2.76 -0.90
CA GLY A 72 16.56 4.07 -0.54
C GLY A 72 15.15 4.40 -1.01
N PHE A 73 14.53 3.54 -1.82
CA PHE A 73 13.15 3.71 -2.29
C PHE A 73 12.16 3.25 -1.21
N LYS A 74 11.28 4.14 -0.81
CA LYS A 74 10.42 3.94 0.36
C LYS A 74 9.08 3.34 -0.02
N VAL A 75 8.71 2.23 0.62
CA VAL A 75 7.40 1.60 0.43
C VAL A 75 6.51 1.90 1.62
N ILE A 76 5.42 2.62 1.38
CA ILE A 76 4.39 2.92 2.37
C ILE A 76 3.18 2.07 2.03
N VAL A 77 2.70 1.30 3.00
CA VAL A 77 1.58 0.37 2.79
C VAL A 77 0.30 0.96 3.37
N HIS A 78 -0.73 1.11 2.55
CA HIS A 78 -2.07 1.43 3.03
C HIS A 78 -2.68 0.21 3.72
N VAL A 79 -3.01 0.36 4.99
CA VAL A 79 -3.56 -0.73 5.82
C VAL A 79 -5.03 -0.50 6.20
N GLY A 80 -5.63 0.59 5.73
CA GLY A 80 -7.02 0.91 6.01
C GLY A 80 -7.99 -0.14 5.49
N SER A 81 -9.02 -0.42 6.26
CA SER A 81 -10.08 -1.38 5.97
C SER A 81 -11.34 -0.99 6.76
N CYS A 82 -12.49 -1.49 6.35
CA CYS A 82 -13.71 -1.39 7.14
C CYS A 82 -13.69 -2.34 8.36
N CYS A 83 -12.71 -3.22 8.44
CA CYS A 83 -12.50 -4.16 9.56
C CYS A 83 -11.23 -3.79 10.33
N VAL A 84 -11.37 -3.36 11.58
CA VAL A 84 -10.23 -2.98 12.44
C VAL A 84 -9.24 -4.13 12.63
N LYS A 85 -9.71 -5.37 12.75
CA LYS A 85 -8.84 -6.55 12.88
C LYS A 85 -8.00 -6.77 11.61
N ALA A 86 -8.60 -6.62 10.44
CA ALA A 86 -7.88 -6.70 9.18
C ALA A 86 -6.83 -5.60 9.06
N SER A 87 -7.18 -4.36 9.43
CA SER A 87 -6.22 -3.24 9.43
C SER A 87 -5.02 -3.50 10.35
N LYS A 88 -5.26 -4.04 11.55
CA LYS A 88 -4.18 -4.41 12.48
C LYS A 88 -3.29 -5.50 11.90
N MET A 89 -3.88 -6.55 11.35
CA MET A 89 -3.14 -7.65 10.71
C MET A 89 -2.26 -7.14 9.55
N LEU A 90 -2.81 -6.28 8.69
CA LEU A 90 -2.06 -5.68 7.59
C LEU A 90 -0.92 -4.79 8.09
N ALA A 91 -1.14 -4.03 9.17
CA ALA A 91 -0.10 -3.20 9.77
C ALA A 91 1.04 -4.03 10.37
N GLU A 92 0.72 -5.09 11.11
CA GLU A 92 1.69 -6.02 11.67
C GLU A 92 2.50 -6.71 10.57
N HIS A 93 1.83 -7.13 9.49
CA HIS A 93 2.47 -7.71 8.32
C HIS A 93 3.43 -6.71 7.66
N ALA A 94 2.98 -5.47 7.40
CA ALA A 94 3.81 -4.43 6.80
C ALA A 94 5.07 -4.14 7.62
N GLN A 95 4.95 -4.11 8.94
CA GLN A 95 6.09 -3.97 9.86
C GLN A 95 7.05 -5.16 9.74
N LYS A 96 6.51 -6.38 9.74
CA LYS A 96 7.30 -7.62 9.69
C LYS A 96 8.12 -7.75 8.40
N ILE A 97 7.57 -7.33 7.27
CA ILE A 97 8.27 -7.38 5.98
C ILE A 97 9.25 -6.22 5.76
N GLY A 98 9.29 -5.24 6.66
CA GLY A 98 10.20 -4.11 6.58
C GLY A 98 9.72 -2.96 5.70
N ALA A 99 8.42 -2.75 5.57
CA ALA A 99 7.88 -1.55 4.94
C ALA A 99 8.40 -0.29 5.65
N TRP A 100 8.65 0.78 4.91
CA TRP A 100 9.15 2.03 5.49
C TRP A 100 8.11 2.70 6.41
N GLY A 101 6.84 2.55 6.09
CA GLY A 101 5.74 3.09 6.88
C GLY A 101 4.40 2.53 6.48
N ILE A 102 3.40 2.87 7.25
CA ILE A 102 2.00 2.56 6.96
C ILE A 102 1.18 3.83 6.87
N GLY A 103 0.08 3.78 6.15
CA GLY A 103 -0.93 4.82 6.11
C GLY A 103 -2.33 4.21 6.19
N ALA A 104 -3.25 4.95 6.75
CA ALA A 104 -4.65 4.55 6.80
C ALA A 104 -5.55 5.77 6.60
N MET A 105 -6.62 5.58 5.85
CA MET A 105 -7.73 6.52 5.77
C MET A 105 -8.88 6.04 6.65
N ALA A 106 -9.76 6.94 7.01
CA ALA A 106 -11.03 6.56 7.62
C ALA A 106 -11.77 5.56 6.73
N PRO A 107 -12.51 4.60 7.30
CA PRO A 107 -13.27 3.63 6.52
C PRO A 107 -14.19 4.34 5.51
N PRO A 108 -14.23 3.91 4.26
CA PRO A 108 -15.10 4.50 3.25
C PRO A 108 -16.58 4.19 3.50
N PHE A 109 -16.85 3.15 4.28
CA PHE A 109 -18.19 2.72 4.65
C PHE A 109 -18.20 2.06 6.04
N PRO A 110 -19.22 2.35 6.89
CA PRO A 110 -20.24 3.38 6.70
C PRO A 110 -19.62 4.78 6.72
N LYS A 111 -20.27 5.72 6.04
CA LYS A 111 -19.81 7.10 6.02
C LYS A 111 -19.90 7.71 7.43
N ILE A 112 -18.77 8.14 7.94
CA ILE A 112 -18.66 8.73 9.27
C ILE A 112 -19.15 10.16 9.23
N GLY A 113 -20.15 10.49 10.04
CA GLY A 113 -20.72 11.84 10.13
C GLY A 113 -20.02 12.74 11.14
N ARG A 114 -19.40 12.16 12.16
CA ARG A 114 -18.72 12.88 13.26
C ARG A 114 -17.45 12.16 13.67
N ILE A 115 -16.45 12.92 14.11
CA ILE A 115 -15.14 12.38 14.55
C ILE A 115 -15.30 11.40 15.72
N GLU A 116 -16.24 11.68 16.63
CA GLU A 116 -16.51 10.82 17.79
C GLU A 116 -16.97 9.40 17.42
N GLU A 117 -17.56 9.23 16.23
CA GLU A 117 -17.96 7.93 15.70
C GLU A 117 -16.78 7.11 15.22
N LEU A 118 -15.68 7.76 14.84
CA LEU A 118 -14.45 7.11 14.41
C LEU A 118 -13.65 6.54 15.58
N VAL A 119 -13.77 7.15 16.76
CA VAL A 119 -12.93 6.86 17.94
C VAL A 119 -13.58 5.82 18.87
N LYS A 120 -14.81 5.48 18.65
CA LYS A 120 -15.51 4.42 19.38
C LYS A 120 -15.17 3.05 18.85
#